data_b16f367150f309c89f88004c06c415ae
#
_entry.id   b16f367150f309c89f88004c06c415ae
#
_cell.length_a   1.000
_cell.length_b   1.000
_cell.length_c   1.000
_cell.angle_alpha   90.00
_cell.angle_beta   90.00
_cell.angle_gamma   90.00
#
_symmetry.space_group_name_H-M   'P 1'
#
loop_
_entity.id
_entity.type
_entity.pdbx_description
1 polymer ?
#
loop_
_entity_poly.entity_id
_entity_poly.type
_entity_poly.pdbx_seq_one_letter_code
_entity_poly.pdbx_strand_id
1 'polypeptide(L)'
;LTTLQREANRLFGFTAKQTLDYAQQLYEKKLLTYPRTDSQYLTEDMGQTAQHLVSDLLGLLPFAQGLALTAEVGRVLNSKKVSDHHAIIPTAEFVKQGFAGLAESECKLMNLVCSKLLCAVAAPHEYETVTAVFSCAGNEFTAKGKTVLVPGWKEIDQRFRSTLKADGEEETETLNTLPELTEGQSYSVVSDISEHFTSPPKAYTEDTLLSAMERAGAEDMPENAERKGLGTPATRAAILEKLVQMGFVQRKGKQLVPTKDGINLAVVLPESLTSPALTAEWENRLTEIAKGNADADEFMAEIEAQVRRLVKTYSCISADKQNLFQSERVIIGKCPR
;
A
#
# COMPACT_ATOMS: atom_id res chain seq x y z
N LEU A 1 -6.65 6.72 -0.53
CA LEU A 1 -6.51 6.33 0.88
C LEU A 1 -5.55 5.16 1.08
N THR A 2 -5.68 4.05 0.36
CA THR A 2 -4.83 2.86 0.58
C THR A 2 -3.33 3.18 0.47
N THR A 3 -2.92 3.97 -0.51
CA THR A 3 -1.53 4.41 -0.67
C THR A 3 -1.05 5.18 0.57
N LEU A 4 -1.90 6.08 1.12
CA LEU A 4 -1.58 6.83 2.34
C LEU A 4 -1.41 5.90 3.54
N GLN A 5 -2.31 4.92 3.72
CA GLN A 5 -2.23 3.92 4.78
C GLN A 5 -0.95 3.09 4.68
N ARG A 6 -0.57 2.66 3.47
CA ARG A 6 0.66 1.91 3.21
C ARG A 6 1.91 2.71 3.55
N GLU A 7 2.00 3.95 3.07
CA GLU A 7 3.13 4.84 3.35
C GLU A 7 3.24 5.16 4.85
N ALA A 8 2.12 5.48 5.52
CA ALA A 8 2.09 5.77 6.95
C ALA A 8 2.50 4.53 7.80
N ASN A 9 2.09 3.32 7.40
CA ASN A 9 2.54 2.09 8.06
C ASN A 9 4.05 1.89 7.89
N ARG A 10 4.57 2.10 6.67
CA ARG A 10 5.98 1.93 6.38
C ARG A 10 6.85 2.92 7.16
N LEU A 11 6.49 4.21 7.16
CA LEU A 11 7.28 5.28 7.74
C LEU A 11 7.10 5.39 9.27
N PHE A 12 5.86 5.36 9.74
CA PHE A 12 5.52 5.66 11.14
C PHE A 12 5.06 4.44 11.94
N GLY A 13 4.81 3.30 11.29
CA GLY A 13 4.24 2.12 11.93
C GLY A 13 2.75 2.26 12.25
N PHE A 14 2.06 3.27 11.72
CA PHE A 14 0.62 3.43 11.93
C PHE A 14 -0.14 2.27 11.31
N THR A 15 -1.17 1.80 11.99
CA THR A 15 -2.11 0.85 11.40
C THR A 15 -2.97 1.55 10.33
N ALA A 16 -3.56 0.78 9.43
CA ALA A 16 -4.48 1.31 8.44
C ALA A 16 -5.66 2.05 9.09
N LYS A 17 -6.13 1.54 10.24
CA LYS A 17 -7.19 2.17 11.04
C LYS A 17 -6.73 3.50 11.64
N GLN A 18 -5.57 3.53 12.28
CA GLN A 18 -5.01 4.77 12.85
C GLN A 18 -4.83 5.84 11.76
N THR A 19 -4.30 5.46 10.60
CA THR A 19 -4.13 6.39 9.47
C THR A 19 -5.47 6.96 9.00
N LEU A 20 -6.50 6.12 8.90
CA LEU A 20 -7.84 6.57 8.53
C LEU A 20 -8.43 7.50 9.60
N ASP A 21 -8.28 7.17 10.88
CA ASP A 21 -8.81 7.98 11.98
C ASP A 21 -8.15 9.37 12.02
N TYR A 22 -6.82 9.45 11.87
CA TYR A 22 -6.09 10.73 11.81
C TYR A 22 -6.48 11.54 10.57
N ALA A 23 -6.61 10.89 9.41
CA ALA A 23 -7.05 11.57 8.19
C ALA A 23 -8.48 12.09 8.32
N GLN A 24 -9.36 11.34 8.97
CA GLN A 24 -10.74 11.75 9.25
C GLN A 24 -10.78 12.97 10.20
N GLN A 25 -9.98 12.97 11.27
CA GLN A 25 -9.86 14.10 12.20
C GLN A 25 -9.35 15.35 11.49
N LEU A 26 -8.34 15.23 10.62
CA LEU A 26 -7.84 16.35 9.82
C LEU A 26 -8.88 16.88 8.84
N TYR A 27 -9.68 16.00 8.25
CA TYR A 27 -10.80 16.39 7.39
C TYR A 27 -11.89 17.16 8.17
N GLU A 28 -12.27 16.67 9.34
CA GLU A 28 -13.26 17.35 10.22
C GLU A 28 -12.79 18.73 10.69
N LYS A 29 -11.48 18.89 10.89
CA LYS A 29 -10.82 20.18 11.14
C LYS A 29 -10.71 21.05 9.87
N LYS A 30 -11.17 20.58 8.72
CA LYS A 30 -11.07 21.23 7.39
C LYS A 30 -9.65 21.44 6.89
N LEU A 31 -8.67 20.70 7.40
CA LEU A 31 -7.25 20.83 7.03
C LEU A 31 -6.86 19.88 5.91
N LEU A 32 -7.64 18.83 5.68
CA LEU A 32 -7.43 17.80 4.67
C LEU A 32 -8.71 17.63 3.85
N THR A 33 -8.60 17.24 2.59
CA THR A 33 -9.76 16.87 1.77
C THR A 33 -10.29 15.49 2.17
N TYR A 34 -11.46 15.09 1.66
CA TYR A 34 -12.13 13.87 2.07
C TYR A 34 -11.22 12.63 1.92
N PRO A 35 -11.00 11.85 3.00
CA PRO A 35 -9.95 10.83 2.98
C PRO A 35 -10.37 9.50 2.34
N ARG A 36 -11.67 9.21 2.21
CA ARG A 36 -12.14 7.92 1.68
C ARG A 36 -12.29 7.97 0.17
N THR A 37 -11.18 8.14 -0.52
CA THR A 37 -11.10 8.16 -1.98
C THR A 37 -10.11 7.11 -2.48
N ASP A 38 -10.34 6.59 -3.67
CA ASP A 38 -9.44 5.75 -4.44
C ASP A 38 -8.62 6.55 -5.45
N SER A 39 -9.08 7.77 -5.80
CA SER A 39 -8.39 8.62 -6.77
C SER A 39 -7.04 9.13 -6.26
N GLN A 40 -6.10 9.20 -7.20
CA GLN A 40 -4.78 9.84 -7.04
C GLN A 40 -4.68 11.12 -7.88
N TYR A 41 -5.78 11.58 -8.45
CA TYR A 41 -5.86 12.71 -9.36
C TYR A 41 -6.77 13.81 -8.83
N LEU A 42 -6.55 15.02 -9.33
CA LEU A 42 -7.41 16.19 -9.15
C LEU A 42 -8.22 16.41 -10.42
N THR A 43 -9.32 17.17 -10.31
CA THR A 43 -10.08 17.62 -11.48
C THR A 43 -9.41 18.80 -12.17
N GLU A 44 -9.65 18.99 -13.47
CA GLU A 44 -9.00 20.06 -14.26
C GLU A 44 -9.30 21.47 -13.71
N ASP A 45 -10.49 21.72 -13.16
CA ASP A 45 -10.87 22.99 -12.55
C ASP A 45 -10.07 23.33 -11.29
N MET A 46 -9.43 22.35 -10.65
CA MET A 46 -8.57 22.55 -9.48
C MET A 46 -7.14 23.04 -9.83
N GLY A 47 -6.80 23.19 -11.10
CA GLY A 47 -5.43 23.53 -11.53
C GLY A 47 -4.84 24.77 -10.87
N GLN A 48 -5.57 25.88 -10.84
CA GLN A 48 -5.10 27.11 -10.20
C GLN A 48 -5.00 26.97 -8.68
N THR A 49 -6.00 26.35 -8.06
CA THR A 49 -5.99 26.09 -6.61
C THR A 49 -4.80 25.23 -6.21
N ALA A 50 -4.51 24.18 -6.97
CA ALA A 50 -3.36 23.31 -6.72
C ALA A 50 -2.03 24.06 -6.91
N GLN A 51 -1.93 24.95 -7.90
CA GLN A 51 -0.73 25.77 -8.13
C GLN A 51 -0.45 26.70 -6.96
N HIS A 52 -1.46 27.41 -6.45
CA HIS A 52 -1.32 28.26 -5.28
C HIS A 52 -0.97 27.46 -4.04
N LEU A 53 -1.68 26.33 -3.80
CA LEU A 53 -1.41 25.45 -2.68
C LEU A 53 0.04 24.96 -2.66
N VAL A 54 0.58 24.53 -3.79
CA VAL A 54 1.97 24.09 -3.89
C VAL A 54 2.93 25.21 -3.56
N SER A 55 2.70 26.43 -4.08
CA SER A 55 3.52 27.60 -3.77
C SER A 55 3.54 27.93 -2.26
N ASP A 56 2.37 27.90 -1.64
CA ASP A 56 2.23 28.16 -0.21
C ASP A 56 2.93 27.08 0.66
N LEU A 57 2.80 25.82 0.27
CA LEU A 57 3.45 24.69 0.96
C LEU A 57 4.97 24.77 0.90
N LEU A 58 5.56 25.24 -0.20
CA LEU A 58 7.01 25.45 -0.30
C LEU A 58 7.53 26.45 0.74
N GLY A 59 6.74 27.48 1.06
CA GLY A 59 7.06 28.45 2.11
C GLY A 59 6.80 27.93 3.54
N LEU A 60 5.81 27.05 3.70
CA LEU A 60 5.36 26.58 5.02
C LEU A 60 6.20 25.42 5.56
N LEU A 61 6.65 24.50 4.69
CA LEU A 61 7.26 23.24 5.09
C LEU A 61 8.76 23.35 5.27
N PRO A 62 9.33 23.05 6.47
CA PRO A 62 10.78 23.18 6.70
C PRO A 62 11.64 22.38 5.72
N PHE A 63 11.23 21.15 5.37
CA PHE A 63 11.98 20.31 4.42
C PHE A 63 11.93 20.81 2.96
N ALA A 64 10.98 21.69 2.65
CA ALA A 64 10.82 22.27 1.31
C ALA A 64 11.53 23.61 1.14
N GLN A 65 12.05 24.20 2.21
CA GLN A 65 12.75 25.49 2.15
C GLN A 65 13.97 25.40 1.23
N GLY A 66 14.08 26.40 0.35
CA GLY A 66 15.18 26.49 -0.63
C GLY A 66 15.08 25.47 -1.78
N LEU A 67 13.97 24.74 -1.93
CA LEU A 67 13.73 23.94 -3.12
C LEU A 67 13.38 24.83 -4.32
N ALA A 68 14.12 24.68 -5.40
CA ALA A 68 13.80 25.29 -6.69
C ALA A 68 12.81 24.38 -7.45
N LEU A 69 11.53 24.37 -7.02
CA LEU A 69 10.51 23.52 -7.63
C LEU A 69 9.73 24.30 -8.71
N THR A 70 9.86 23.89 -9.97
CA THR A 70 8.91 24.26 -11.02
C THR A 70 7.78 23.24 -10.99
N ALA A 71 6.63 23.63 -10.46
CA ALA A 71 5.51 22.73 -10.29
C ALA A 71 4.78 22.44 -11.59
N GLU A 72 4.74 21.19 -12.02
CA GLU A 72 4.01 20.70 -13.18
C GLU A 72 2.63 20.17 -12.75
N VAL A 73 1.74 21.07 -12.30
CA VAL A 73 0.41 20.70 -11.76
C VAL A 73 -0.42 19.89 -12.76
N GLY A 74 -0.25 20.13 -14.07
CA GLY A 74 -0.94 19.36 -15.12
C GLY A 74 -0.76 17.84 -15.03
N ARG A 75 0.31 17.37 -14.39
CA ARG A 75 0.57 15.92 -14.20
C ARG A 75 -0.41 15.23 -13.27
N VAL A 76 -1.01 15.96 -12.35
CA VAL A 76 -1.96 15.45 -11.36
C VAL A 76 -3.42 15.74 -11.73
N LEU A 77 -3.68 16.45 -12.83
CA LEU A 77 -5.03 16.79 -13.28
C LEU A 77 -5.53 15.71 -14.25
N ASN A 78 -6.63 15.06 -13.90
CA ASN A 78 -7.33 14.13 -14.77
C ASN A 78 -8.74 13.84 -14.24
N SER A 79 -9.72 14.63 -14.69
CA SER A 79 -11.13 14.47 -14.25
C SER A 79 -11.72 13.10 -14.58
N LYS A 80 -11.21 12.40 -15.61
CA LYS A 80 -11.72 11.05 -15.97
C LYS A 80 -11.30 9.97 -14.95
N LYS A 81 -10.27 10.25 -14.13
CA LYS A 81 -9.78 9.37 -13.07
C LYS A 81 -10.24 9.81 -11.68
N VAL A 82 -11.18 10.72 -11.61
CA VAL A 82 -11.86 11.15 -10.38
C VAL A 82 -13.29 10.68 -10.49
N SER A 83 -13.68 9.75 -9.59
CA SER A 83 -15.06 9.27 -9.50
C SER A 83 -15.89 10.21 -8.61
N ASP A 84 -16.06 9.85 -7.34
CA ASP A 84 -16.83 10.61 -6.37
C ASP A 84 -16.00 11.72 -5.69
N HIS A 85 -14.73 11.43 -5.43
CA HIS A 85 -13.82 12.32 -4.71
C HIS A 85 -12.43 12.33 -5.36
N HIS A 86 -11.82 13.51 -5.44
CA HIS A 86 -10.44 13.67 -5.89
C HIS A 86 -9.42 13.17 -4.85
N ALA A 87 -8.14 13.20 -5.20
CA ALA A 87 -7.04 12.80 -4.33
C ALA A 87 -7.02 13.55 -2.99
N ILE A 88 -6.45 12.92 -1.98
CA ILE A 88 -6.26 13.51 -0.65
C ILE A 88 -5.15 14.56 -0.73
N ILE A 89 -5.50 15.82 -0.48
CA ILE A 89 -4.56 16.95 -0.46
C ILE A 89 -4.82 17.85 0.77
N PRO A 90 -3.84 18.65 1.20
CA PRO A 90 -4.08 19.71 2.18
C PRO A 90 -5.05 20.75 1.63
N THR A 91 -5.70 21.50 2.52
CA THR A 91 -6.59 22.60 2.15
C THR A 91 -5.92 23.97 2.33
N ALA A 92 -6.53 25.01 1.79
CA ALA A 92 -6.10 26.38 2.05
C ALA A 92 -6.21 26.76 3.55
N GLU A 93 -7.09 26.10 4.31
CA GLU A 93 -7.20 26.32 5.74
C GLU A 93 -5.97 25.78 6.49
N PHE A 94 -5.42 24.63 6.05
CA PHE A 94 -4.15 24.15 6.59
C PHE A 94 -3.00 25.14 6.34
N VAL A 95 -2.95 25.76 5.15
CA VAL A 95 -1.91 26.77 4.84
C VAL A 95 -1.96 27.93 5.82
N LYS A 96 -3.18 28.41 6.18
CA LYS A 96 -3.37 29.52 7.13
C LYS A 96 -3.02 29.14 8.57
N GLN A 97 -3.42 27.93 9.00
CA GLN A 97 -3.23 27.48 10.38
C GLN A 97 -1.84 26.91 10.63
N GLY A 98 -1.25 26.26 9.63
CA GLY A 98 -0.04 25.44 9.77
C GLY A 98 -0.29 24.24 10.68
N PHE A 99 0.73 23.87 11.44
CA PHE A 99 0.69 22.73 12.36
C PHE A 99 0.17 23.06 13.76
N ALA A 100 -0.25 24.29 14.00
CA ALA A 100 -0.70 24.72 15.32
C ALA A 100 -1.94 23.92 15.77
N GLY A 101 -1.89 23.40 17.01
CA GLY A 101 -3.00 22.63 17.61
C GLY A 101 -3.20 21.21 17.06
N LEU A 102 -2.27 20.70 16.25
CA LEU A 102 -2.29 19.31 15.79
C LEU A 102 -1.53 18.39 16.75
N ALA A 103 -2.03 17.18 16.93
CA ALA A 103 -1.31 16.13 17.62
C ALA A 103 -0.10 15.67 16.78
N GLU A 104 0.92 15.09 17.40
CA GLU A 104 2.13 14.61 16.71
C GLU A 104 1.82 13.65 15.56
N SER A 105 0.88 12.73 15.75
CA SER A 105 0.43 11.78 14.71
C SER A 105 -0.26 12.47 13.54
N GLU A 106 -1.07 13.49 13.81
CA GLU A 106 -1.69 14.32 12.78
C GLU A 106 -0.64 15.14 12.01
N CYS A 107 0.36 15.70 12.71
CA CYS A 107 1.48 16.40 12.08
C CYS A 107 2.28 15.47 11.16
N LYS A 108 2.60 14.24 11.60
CA LYS A 108 3.29 13.24 10.78
C LYS A 108 2.51 12.91 9.51
N LEU A 109 1.20 12.69 9.66
CA LEU A 109 0.34 12.37 8.52
C LEU A 109 0.21 13.55 7.55
N MET A 110 0.03 14.77 8.06
CA MET A 110 -0.06 15.97 7.23
C MET A 110 1.23 16.23 6.47
N ASN A 111 2.39 16.13 7.12
CA ASN A 111 3.70 16.25 6.45
C ASN A 111 3.85 15.22 5.33
N LEU A 112 3.41 13.97 5.55
CA LEU A 112 3.43 12.94 4.51
C LEU A 112 2.55 13.33 3.32
N VAL A 113 1.31 13.78 3.54
CA VAL A 113 0.41 14.21 2.46
C VAL A 113 0.99 15.39 1.69
N CYS A 114 1.53 16.41 2.38
CA CYS A 114 2.18 17.56 1.77
C CYS A 114 3.38 17.12 0.92
N SER A 115 4.25 16.28 1.46
CA SER A 115 5.41 15.73 0.74
C SER A 115 4.99 15.00 -0.54
N LYS A 116 3.93 14.18 -0.47
CA LYS A 116 3.43 13.45 -1.66
C LYS A 116 2.84 14.37 -2.72
N LEU A 117 2.15 15.43 -2.33
CA LEU A 117 1.66 16.43 -3.28
C LEU A 117 2.84 17.12 -3.99
N LEU A 118 3.83 17.59 -3.23
CA LEU A 118 5.02 18.22 -3.82
C LEU A 118 5.79 17.27 -4.75
N CYS A 119 5.97 16.00 -4.36
CA CYS A 119 6.58 14.98 -5.20
C CYS A 119 5.79 14.74 -6.50
N ALA A 120 4.45 14.73 -6.42
CA ALA A 120 3.59 14.42 -7.56
C ALA A 120 3.63 15.51 -8.66
N VAL A 121 3.88 16.76 -8.28
CA VAL A 121 3.99 17.90 -9.21
C VAL A 121 5.43 18.25 -9.57
N ALA A 122 6.42 17.57 -9.01
CA ALA A 122 7.83 17.78 -9.30
C ALA A 122 8.25 17.11 -10.62
N ALA A 123 9.39 17.55 -11.16
CA ALA A 123 10.00 16.92 -12.32
C ALA A 123 10.25 15.41 -12.10
N PRO A 124 10.25 14.60 -13.16
CA PRO A 124 10.61 13.19 -13.10
C PRO A 124 12.00 12.99 -12.50
N HIS A 125 12.20 11.85 -11.85
CA HIS A 125 13.54 11.37 -11.54
C HIS A 125 14.11 10.69 -12.77
N GLU A 126 15.17 11.28 -13.36
CA GLU A 126 15.82 10.77 -14.56
C GLU A 126 17.16 10.16 -14.21
N TYR A 127 17.42 8.98 -14.73
CA TYR A 127 18.68 8.28 -14.52
C TYR A 127 19.04 7.41 -15.72
N GLU A 128 20.31 7.19 -15.89
CA GLU A 128 20.88 6.25 -16.86
C GLU A 128 21.24 4.95 -16.14
N THR A 129 20.96 3.82 -16.78
CA THR A 129 21.41 2.51 -16.31
C THR A 129 22.32 1.88 -17.33
N VAL A 130 23.49 1.43 -16.89
CA VAL A 130 24.44 0.70 -17.70
C VAL A 130 24.46 -0.74 -17.22
N THR A 131 24.35 -1.68 -18.15
CA THR A 131 24.52 -3.11 -17.88
C THR A 131 25.71 -3.60 -18.70
N ALA A 132 26.78 -4.00 -18.01
CA ALA A 132 27.95 -4.60 -18.62
C ALA A 132 27.90 -6.12 -18.45
N VAL A 133 28.14 -6.85 -19.54
CA VAL A 133 28.25 -8.31 -19.53
C VAL A 133 29.72 -8.67 -19.82
N PHE A 134 30.35 -9.39 -18.91
CA PHE A 134 31.71 -9.84 -19.02
C PHE A 134 31.73 -11.35 -19.29
N SER A 135 32.50 -11.79 -20.28
CA SER A 135 32.74 -13.19 -20.53
C SER A 135 34.07 -13.61 -19.91
N CYS A 136 34.08 -14.65 -19.07
CA CYS A 136 35.29 -15.21 -18.45
C CYS A 136 35.17 -16.72 -18.39
N ALA A 137 36.12 -17.42 -19.02
CA ALA A 137 36.18 -18.90 -19.06
C ALA A 137 34.84 -19.54 -19.48
N GLY A 138 34.14 -18.95 -20.46
CA GLY A 138 32.85 -19.45 -20.97
C GLY A 138 31.62 -19.15 -20.08
N ASN A 139 31.79 -18.41 -19.00
CA ASN A 139 30.71 -17.94 -18.15
C ASN A 139 30.47 -16.44 -18.33
N GLU A 140 29.21 -16.03 -18.15
CA GLU A 140 28.82 -14.63 -18.21
C GLU A 140 28.64 -14.04 -16.80
N PHE A 141 29.22 -12.87 -16.59
CA PHE A 141 29.07 -12.09 -15.36
C PHE A 141 28.47 -10.72 -15.70
N THR A 142 27.48 -10.32 -14.96
CA THR A 142 26.77 -9.05 -15.21
C THR A 142 27.06 -8.06 -14.10
N ALA A 143 27.47 -6.85 -14.47
CA ALA A 143 27.56 -5.70 -13.60
C ALA A 143 26.54 -4.63 -14.02
N LYS A 144 25.89 -3.99 -13.06
CA LYS A 144 24.91 -2.93 -13.30
C LYS A 144 25.34 -1.64 -12.60
N GLY A 145 25.33 -0.56 -13.35
CA GLY A 145 25.56 0.78 -12.85
C GLY A 145 24.32 1.67 -13.02
N LYS A 146 24.21 2.69 -12.17
CA LYS A 146 23.15 3.70 -12.25
C LYS A 146 23.76 5.07 -11.98
N THR A 147 23.49 6.01 -12.88
CA THR A 147 23.88 7.42 -12.77
C THR A 147 22.64 8.28 -12.77
N VAL A 148 22.44 9.10 -11.72
CA VAL A 148 21.30 10.03 -11.66
C VAL A 148 21.62 11.26 -12.49
N LEU A 149 20.75 11.56 -13.47
CA LEU A 149 20.84 12.74 -14.33
C LEU A 149 20.05 13.92 -13.73
N VAL A 150 18.80 13.64 -13.30
CA VAL A 150 17.92 14.62 -12.65
C VAL A 150 17.35 14.00 -11.37
N PRO A 151 17.61 14.58 -10.19
CA PRO A 151 17.05 14.07 -8.93
C PRO A 151 15.51 14.07 -8.94
N GLY A 152 14.91 15.15 -9.49
CA GLY A 152 13.46 15.30 -9.61
C GLY A 152 12.75 15.15 -8.27
N TRP A 153 11.58 14.50 -8.28
CA TRP A 153 10.76 14.30 -7.08
C TRP A 153 11.49 13.57 -5.93
N LYS A 154 12.54 12.81 -6.24
CA LYS A 154 13.30 12.09 -5.20
C LYS A 154 14.04 13.01 -4.23
N GLU A 155 14.44 14.20 -4.68
CA GLU A 155 15.05 15.19 -3.79
C GLU A 155 14.09 15.61 -2.67
N ILE A 156 12.82 15.84 -3.03
CA ILE A 156 11.78 16.20 -2.06
C ILE A 156 11.54 15.05 -1.06
N ASP A 157 11.36 13.82 -1.58
CA ASP A 157 11.13 12.64 -0.76
C ASP A 157 12.31 12.37 0.20
N GLN A 158 13.54 12.55 -0.27
CA GLN A 158 14.75 12.41 0.55
C GLN A 158 14.84 13.48 1.65
N ARG A 159 14.59 14.75 1.33
CA ARG A 159 14.55 15.83 2.32
C ARG A 159 13.48 15.58 3.38
N PHE A 160 12.28 15.16 2.96
CA PHE A 160 11.22 14.77 3.89
C PHE A 160 11.65 13.60 4.78
N ARG A 161 12.21 12.53 4.21
CA ARG A 161 12.67 11.36 4.99
C ARG A 161 13.80 11.71 5.96
N SER A 162 14.68 12.64 5.60
CA SER A 162 15.73 13.10 6.51
C SER A 162 15.17 13.75 7.78
N THR A 163 13.97 14.37 7.71
CA THR A 163 13.30 14.90 8.92
C THR A 163 12.74 13.82 9.86
N LEU A 164 12.65 12.57 9.38
CA LEU A 164 12.10 11.45 10.16
C LEU A 164 13.18 10.63 10.87
N LYS A 165 14.45 10.83 10.50
CA LYS A 165 15.58 10.09 11.08
C LYS A 165 16.05 10.78 12.36
N ALA A 166 16.47 9.97 13.34
CA ALA A 166 17.25 10.48 14.46
C ALA A 166 18.64 10.88 13.95
N ASP A 167 19.24 11.90 14.57
CA ASP A 167 20.57 12.40 14.23
C ASP A 167 21.59 11.24 14.13
N GLY A 168 22.12 11.00 12.94
CA GLY A 168 23.22 10.06 12.70
C GLY A 168 22.97 8.89 11.73
N GLU A 169 21.74 8.65 11.25
CA GLU A 169 21.46 7.61 10.25
C GLU A 169 21.42 8.19 8.82
N GLU A 170 22.56 8.28 8.16
CA GLU A 170 22.63 8.52 6.71
C GLU A 170 22.45 7.20 5.95
N GLU A 171 21.27 6.97 5.35
CA GLU A 171 21.17 6.07 4.21
C GLU A 171 21.68 6.81 2.96
N THR A 172 22.96 6.72 2.69
CA THR A 172 23.45 6.93 1.35
C THR A 172 23.01 5.71 0.51
N GLU A 173 22.05 5.89 -0.42
CA GLU A 173 21.94 4.96 -1.55
C GLU A 173 23.35 4.94 -2.18
N THR A 174 24.09 3.85 -1.97
CA THR A 174 25.34 3.62 -2.68
C THR A 174 24.97 3.43 -4.15
N LEU A 175 25.04 4.53 -4.91
CA LEU A 175 24.89 4.47 -6.34
C LEU A 175 26.13 3.72 -6.87
N ASN A 176 25.94 2.49 -7.28
CA ASN A 176 26.98 1.75 -8.01
C ASN A 176 27.10 2.39 -9.39
N THR A 177 27.99 3.36 -9.53
CA THR A 177 28.41 3.87 -10.85
C THR A 177 29.47 2.95 -11.41
N LEU A 178 29.24 2.43 -12.62
CA LEU A 178 30.31 1.73 -13.33
C LEU A 178 31.29 2.75 -13.94
N PRO A 179 32.61 2.42 -13.96
CA PRO A 179 33.56 3.21 -14.71
C PRO A 179 33.22 3.16 -16.21
N GLU A 180 33.83 4.01 -16.98
CA GLU A 180 33.72 3.97 -18.45
C GLU A 180 34.28 2.62 -18.97
N LEU A 181 33.40 1.86 -19.62
CA LEU A 181 33.71 0.53 -20.15
C LEU A 181 33.69 0.58 -21.68
N THR A 182 34.66 -0.09 -22.31
CA THR A 182 34.73 -0.21 -23.77
C THR A 182 34.43 -1.65 -24.15
N GLU A 183 33.58 -1.84 -25.15
CA GLU A 183 33.26 -3.17 -25.68
C GLU A 183 34.52 -3.83 -26.27
N GLY A 184 34.70 -5.13 -25.94
CA GLY A 184 35.87 -5.90 -26.39
C GLY A 184 37.14 -5.68 -25.54
N GLN A 185 37.13 -4.81 -24.55
CA GLN A 185 38.26 -4.58 -23.68
C GLN A 185 38.43 -5.74 -22.69
N SER A 186 39.67 -6.18 -22.46
CA SER A 186 40.02 -7.21 -21.49
C SER A 186 40.37 -6.59 -20.15
N TYR A 187 39.90 -7.20 -19.07
CA TYR A 187 40.15 -6.76 -17.69
C TYR A 187 40.83 -7.88 -16.91
N SER A 188 41.73 -7.51 -16.01
CA SER A 188 42.24 -8.45 -15.02
C SER A 188 41.19 -8.63 -13.93
N VAL A 189 40.84 -9.89 -13.63
CA VAL A 189 39.78 -10.20 -12.65
C VAL A 189 40.35 -11.04 -11.49
N VAL A 190 39.83 -10.79 -10.30
CA VAL A 190 40.00 -11.64 -9.12
C VAL A 190 38.61 -12.17 -8.75
N SER A 191 38.48 -13.51 -8.67
CA SER A 191 37.23 -14.12 -8.27
C SER A 191 37.12 -14.20 -6.75
N ASP A 192 35.95 -13.85 -6.23
CA ASP A 192 35.54 -14.10 -4.86
C ASP A 192 34.24 -14.90 -4.87
N ILE A 193 34.15 -15.92 -4.02
CA ILE A 193 32.97 -16.78 -3.93
C ILE A 193 32.32 -16.53 -2.57
N SER A 194 31.10 -16.01 -2.59
CA SER A 194 30.28 -15.86 -1.39
C SER A 194 29.10 -16.84 -1.40
N GLU A 195 28.85 -17.49 -0.28
CA GLU A 195 27.70 -18.36 -0.10
C GLU A 195 26.52 -17.54 0.43
N HIS A 196 25.38 -17.71 -0.23
CA HIS A 196 24.13 -17.08 0.17
C HIS A 196 23.02 -18.13 0.29
N PHE A 197 22.18 -17.96 1.31
CA PHE A 197 21.02 -18.82 1.52
C PHE A 197 19.74 -18.06 1.15
N THR A 198 18.82 -18.75 0.52
CA THR A 198 17.47 -18.21 0.31
C THR A 198 16.74 -18.09 1.65
N SER A 199 16.00 -17.02 1.83
CA SER A 199 15.14 -16.85 3.01
C SER A 199 13.68 -17.06 2.62
N PRO A 200 12.85 -17.59 3.53
CA PRO A 200 11.41 -17.68 3.27
C PRO A 200 10.79 -16.28 3.06
N PRO A 201 9.64 -16.20 2.37
CA PRO A 201 8.91 -14.94 2.24
C PRO A 201 8.67 -14.30 3.61
N LYS A 202 8.84 -12.98 3.69
CA LYS A 202 8.58 -12.25 4.93
C LYS A 202 7.08 -12.26 5.24
N ALA A 203 6.73 -12.33 6.52
CA ALA A 203 5.34 -12.13 6.95
C ALA A 203 4.81 -10.77 6.48
N TYR A 204 3.51 -10.71 6.18
CA TYR A 204 2.88 -9.47 5.76
C TYR A 204 2.96 -8.40 6.87
N THR A 205 3.19 -7.16 6.46
CA THR A 205 2.87 -5.97 7.23
C THR A 205 1.53 -5.41 6.74
N GLU A 206 0.96 -4.41 7.42
CA GLU A 206 -0.25 -3.78 6.89
C GLU A 206 -0.01 -3.13 5.52
N ASP A 207 1.16 -2.51 5.28
CA ASP A 207 1.55 -2.02 3.95
C ASP A 207 1.47 -3.13 2.89
N THR A 208 2.16 -4.23 3.11
CA THR A 208 2.25 -5.30 2.10
C THR A 208 0.93 -6.07 1.95
N LEU A 209 0.16 -6.24 3.03
CA LEU A 209 -1.16 -6.88 2.97
C LEU A 209 -2.19 -6.01 2.26
N LEU A 210 -2.24 -4.71 2.53
CA LEU A 210 -3.10 -3.78 1.79
C LEU A 210 -2.78 -3.79 0.29
N SER A 211 -1.48 -3.82 -0.07
CA SER A 211 -1.06 -3.97 -1.47
C SER A 211 -1.51 -5.29 -2.09
N ALA A 212 -1.44 -6.39 -1.33
CA ALA A 212 -1.92 -7.69 -1.78
C ALA A 212 -3.45 -7.69 -1.97
N MET A 213 -4.20 -7.07 -1.04
CA MET A 213 -5.66 -6.93 -1.16
C MET A 213 -6.07 -6.12 -2.39
N GLU A 214 -5.35 -5.06 -2.75
CA GLU A 214 -5.63 -4.27 -3.95
C GLU A 214 -5.44 -5.06 -5.25
N ARG A 215 -4.51 -6.00 -5.26
CA ARG A 215 -4.18 -6.79 -6.45
C ARG A 215 -4.87 -8.13 -6.51
N ALA A 216 -5.44 -8.59 -5.38
CA ALA A 216 -6.07 -9.91 -5.30
C ALA A 216 -7.27 -9.99 -6.26
N GLY A 217 -7.21 -10.94 -7.20
CA GLY A 217 -8.23 -11.14 -8.22
C GLY A 217 -8.33 -10.02 -9.27
N ALA A 218 -7.41 -9.04 -9.28
CA ALA A 218 -7.47 -7.93 -10.23
C ALA A 218 -7.24 -8.37 -11.69
N GLU A 219 -6.55 -9.49 -11.90
CA GLU A 219 -6.32 -10.08 -13.22
C GLU A 219 -7.59 -10.72 -13.81
N ASP A 220 -8.50 -11.16 -12.93
CA ASP A 220 -9.76 -11.79 -13.29
C ASP A 220 -10.92 -10.78 -13.41
N MET A 221 -10.65 -9.50 -13.13
CA MET A 221 -11.64 -8.42 -13.18
C MET A 221 -11.57 -7.65 -14.50
N PRO A 222 -12.70 -7.15 -15.05
CA PRO A 222 -12.66 -6.32 -16.25
C PRO A 222 -11.87 -5.03 -15.99
N GLU A 223 -11.28 -4.48 -17.05
CA GLU A 223 -10.50 -3.22 -16.95
C GLU A 223 -11.34 -2.06 -16.41
N ASN A 224 -12.62 -2.06 -16.69
CA ASN A 224 -13.59 -1.05 -16.28
C ASN A 224 -14.36 -1.42 -15.00
N ALA A 225 -13.95 -2.44 -14.24
CA ALA A 225 -14.54 -2.72 -12.95
C ALA A 225 -14.38 -1.52 -12.02
N GLU A 226 -15.48 -1.07 -11.44
CA GLU A 226 -15.50 0.07 -10.53
C GLU A 226 -14.60 -0.16 -9.31
N ARG A 227 -14.51 -1.41 -8.87
CA ARG A 227 -13.72 -1.82 -7.69
C ARG A 227 -12.78 -2.96 -8.06
N LYS A 228 -11.52 -2.81 -7.70
CA LYS A 228 -10.50 -3.84 -7.92
C LYS A 228 -9.93 -4.34 -6.60
N GLY A 229 -9.71 -5.66 -6.53
CA GLY A 229 -9.16 -6.31 -5.36
C GLY A 229 -10.19 -6.63 -4.26
N LEU A 230 -9.70 -7.05 -3.11
CA LEU A 230 -10.51 -7.37 -1.93
C LEU A 230 -10.82 -6.13 -1.11
N GLY A 231 -12.10 -5.83 -0.91
CA GLY A 231 -12.57 -4.65 -0.20
C GLY A 231 -12.29 -3.34 -0.94
N THR A 232 -12.76 -2.24 -0.38
CA THR A 232 -12.53 -0.88 -0.88
C THR A 232 -11.49 -0.16 -0.02
N PRO A 233 -10.91 0.96 -0.46
CA PRO A 233 -10.05 1.77 0.40
C PRO A 233 -10.70 2.12 1.75
N ALA A 234 -12.01 2.35 1.77
CA ALA A 234 -12.75 2.67 2.99
C ALA A 234 -12.93 1.47 3.93
N THR A 235 -12.98 0.23 3.43
CA THR A 235 -13.34 -0.97 4.20
C THR A 235 -12.14 -1.82 4.62
N ARG A 236 -11.02 -1.78 3.87
CA ARG A 236 -9.84 -2.63 4.14
C ARG A 236 -9.32 -2.50 5.56
N ALA A 237 -9.23 -1.27 6.08
CA ALA A 237 -8.79 -1.04 7.47
C ALA A 237 -9.69 -1.75 8.49
N ALA A 238 -11.00 -1.67 8.32
CA ALA A 238 -11.97 -2.33 9.20
C ALA A 238 -11.89 -3.87 9.11
N ILE A 239 -11.63 -4.41 7.91
CA ILE A 239 -11.43 -5.86 7.71
C ILE A 239 -10.21 -6.33 8.51
N LEU A 240 -9.06 -5.63 8.39
CA LEU A 240 -7.85 -5.98 9.13
C LEU A 240 -8.06 -5.91 10.64
N GLU A 241 -8.68 -4.85 11.14
CA GLU A 241 -8.99 -4.72 12.57
C GLU A 241 -9.92 -5.84 13.05
N LYS A 242 -10.93 -6.19 12.26
CA LYS A 242 -11.84 -7.29 12.60
C LYS A 242 -11.12 -8.62 12.72
N LEU A 243 -10.21 -8.95 11.81
CA LEU A 243 -9.40 -10.18 11.88
C LEU A 243 -8.53 -10.23 13.15
N VAL A 244 -7.96 -9.08 13.55
CA VAL A 244 -7.17 -8.98 14.79
C VAL A 244 -8.06 -9.09 16.02
N GLN A 245 -9.20 -8.38 16.07
CA GLN A 245 -10.15 -8.43 17.17
C GLN A 245 -10.78 -9.83 17.39
N MET A 246 -11.02 -10.54 16.30
CA MET A 246 -11.51 -11.92 16.35
C MET A 246 -10.43 -12.95 16.74
N GLY A 247 -9.17 -12.51 16.86
CA GLY A 247 -8.06 -13.37 17.23
C GLY A 247 -7.57 -14.29 16.12
N PHE A 248 -7.96 -14.08 14.85
CA PHE A 248 -7.48 -14.87 13.72
C PHE A 248 -6.09 -14.42 13.23
N VAL A 249 -5.75 -13.14 13.46
CA VAL A 249 -4.47 -12.55 13.15
C VAL A 249 -3.96 -11.78 14.38
N GLN A 250 -2.66 -11.80 14.63
CA GLN A 250 -2.03 -11.00 15.67
C GLN A 250 -0.95 -10.08 15.09
N ARG A 251 -0.76 -8.92 15.71
CA ARG A 251 0.33 -8.00 15.39
C ARG A 251 1.57 -8.38 16.21
N LYS A 252 2.70 -8.65 15.53
CA LYS A 252 4.02 -8.81 16.13
C LYS A 252 4.95 -7.72 15.58
N GLY A 253 5.09 -6.63 16.32
CA GLY A 253 5.70 -5.40 15.79
C GLY A 253 4.87 -4.88 14.60
N LYS A 254 5.53 -4.67 13.45
CA LYS A 254 4.84 -4.27 12.20
C LYS A 254 4.23 -5.46 11.43
N GLN A 255 4.54 -6.70 11.82
CA GLN A 255 4.10 -7.89 11.10
C GLN A 255 2.69 -8.33 11.52
N LEU A 256 1.93 -8.84 10.56
CA LEU A 256 0.66 -9.53 10.75
C LEU A 256 0.92 -11.03 10.64
N VAL A 257 0.67 -11.75 11.72
CA VAL A 257 0.93 -13.20 11.80
C VAL A 257 -0.39 -13.92 12.08
N PRO A 258 -0.75 -14.93 11.28
CA PRO A 258 -1.95 -15.72 11.56
C PRO A 258 -1.79 -16.47 12.88
N THR A 259 -2.87 -16.57 13.64
CA THR A 259 -2.93 -17.41 14.84
C THR A 259 -3.28 -18.86 14.47
N LYS A 260 -3.15 -19.79 15.41
CA LYS A 260 -3.61 -21.17 15.22
C LYS A 260 -5.09 -21.22 14.80
N ASP A 261 -5.94 -20.42 15.42
CA ASP A 261 -7.37 -20.36 15.09
C ASP A 261 -7.62 -19.78 13.70
N GLY A 262 -6.84 -18.76 13.29
CA GLY A 262 -6.91 -18.22 11.94
C GLY A 262 -6.50 -19.23 10.86
N ILE A 263 -5.44 -19.98 11.11
CA ILE A 263 -4.99 -21.07 10.22
C ILE A 263 -6.06 -22.17 10.15
N ASN A 264 -6.56 -22.60 11.31
CA ASN A 264 -7.59 -23.64 11.39
C ASN A 264 -8.87 -23.24 10.64
N LEU A 265 -9.30 -21.98 10.78
CA LEU A 265 -10.44 -21.44 10.05
C LEU A 265 -10.20 -21.53 8.53
N ALA A 266 -9.05 -21.07 8.05
CA ALA A 266 -8.72 -21.11 6.62
C ALA A 266 -8.69 -22.56 6.06
N VAL A 267 -8.22 -23.54 6.86
CA VAL A 267 -8.20 -24.96 6.48
C VAL A 267 -9.60 -25.58 6.41
N VAL A 268 -10.54 -25.10 7.24
CA VAL A 268 -11.91 -25.65 7.28
C VAL A 268 -12.79 -25.05 6.18
N LEU A 269 -12.57 -23.79 5.84
CA LEU A 269 -13.37 -23.10 4.82
C LEU A 269 -13.12 -23.69 3.42
N PRO A 270 -14.15 -23.69 2.53
CA PRO A 270 -13.98 -24.12 1.15
C PRO A 270 -13.11 -23.14 0.36
N GLU A 271 -12.46 -23.64 -0.68
CA GLU A 271 -11.62 -22.84 -1.57
C GLU A 271 -12.37 -21.64 -2.15
N SER A 272 -13.65 -21.79 -2.48
CA SER A 272 -14.49 -20.70 -2.97
C SER A 272 -14.59 -19.49 -2.03
N LEU A 273 -14.40 -19.69 -0.71
CA LEU A 273 -14.38 -18.60 0.27
C LEU A 273 -12.97 -18.12 0.64
N THR A 274 -11.94 -18.92 0.36
CA THR A 274 -10.54 -18.58 0.65
C THR A 274 -9.79 -18.03 -0.57
N SER A 275 -10.42 -18.08 -1.75
CA SER A 275 -9.91 -17.52 -3.01
C SER A 275 -10.53 -16.15 -3.29
N PRO A 276 -9.79 -15.20 -3.89
CA PRO A 276 -10.35 -13.93 -4.37
C PRO A 276 -11.28 -14.08 -5.59
N ALA A 277 -11.31 -15.25 -6.25
CA ALA A 277 -12.05 -15.49 -7.48
C ALA A 277 -13.57 -15.22 -7.33
N LEU A 278 -14.16 -15.60 -6.19
CA LEU A 278 -15.58 -15.32 -5.93
C LEU A 278 -15.88 -13.81 -5.90
N THR A 279 -14.98 -13.03 -5.31
CA THR A 279 -15.14 -11.56 -5.29
C THR A 279 -15.03 -11.00 -6.70
N ALA A 280 -14.08 -11.48 -7.52
CA ALA A 280 -13.94 -11.06 -8.90
C ALA A 280 -15.18 -11.41 -9.74
N GLU A 281 -15.72 -12.62 -9.59
CA GLU A 281 -16.97 -13.04 -10.25
C GLU A 281 -18.14 -12.12 -9.90
N TRP A 282 -18.32 -11.79 -8.62
CA TRP A 282 -19.40 -10.92 -8.18
C TRP A 282 -19.23 -9.48 -8.68
N GLU A 283 -18.04 -8.92 -8.66
CA GLU A 283 -17.77 -7.58 -9.22
C GLU A 283 -18.01 -7.53 -10.73
N ASN A 284 -17.70 -8.62 -11.47
CA ASN A 284 -18.03 -8.74 -12.88
C ASN A 284 -19.55 -8.71 -13.09
N ARG A 285 -20.30 -9.49 -12.31
CA ARG A 285 -21.77 -9.54 -12.39
C ARG A 285 -22.39 -8.19 -12.04
N LEU A 286 -21.93 -7.53 -10.99
CA LEU A 286 -22.39 -6.18 -10.61
C LEU A 286 -22.11 -5.16 -11.72
N THR A 287 -20.97 -5.26 -12.39
CA THR A 287 -20.64 -4.40 -13.54
C THR A 287 -21.61 -4.61 -14.70
N GLU A 288 -21.99 -5.86 -15.00
CA GLU A 288 -22.96 -6.15 -16.08
C GLU A 288 -24.39 -5.71 -15.70
N ILE A 289 -24.76 -5.81 -14.42
CA ILE A 289 -26.03 -5.26 -13.92
C ILE A 289 -26.06 -3.73 -14.09
N ALA A 290 -24.98 -3.04 -13.74
CA ALA A 290 -24.89 -1.58 -13.89
C ALA A 290 -25.00 -1.13 -15.36
N LYS A 291 -24.56 -1.96 -16.31
CA LYS A 291 -24.72 -1.73 -17.75
C LYS A 291 -26.11 -2.12 -18.29
N GLY A 292 -26.96 -2.74 -17.49
CA GLY A 292 -28.27 -3.25 -17.92
C GLY A 292 -28.20 -4.58 -18.68
N ASN A 293 -27.09 -5.31 -18.65
CA ASN A 293 -26.89 -6.58 -19.35
C ASN A 293 -27.21 -7.81 -18.50
N ALA A 294 -27.43 -7.65 -17.19
CA ALA A 294 -27.75 -8.72 -16.25
C ALA A 294 -28.85 -8.29 -15.28
N ASP A 295 -29.57 -9.27 -14.73
CA ASP A 295 -30.69 -9.07 -13.82
C ASP A 295 -30.21 -9.08 -12.35
N ALA A 296 -30.60 -8.07 -11.57
CA ALA A 296 -30.24 -7.93 -10.18
C ALA A 296 -30.93 -8.94 -9.27
N ASP A 297 -32.19 -9.28 -9.54
CA ASP A 297 -32.96 -10.22 -8.71
C ASP A 297 -32.45 -11.65 -8.91
N GLU A 298 -32.09 -12.03 -10.14
CA GLU A 298 -31.41 -13.29 -10.42
C GLU A 298 -30.10 -13.42 -9.68
N PHE A 299 -29.26 -12.37 -9.70
CA PHE A 299 -27.99 -12.33 -8.97
C PHE A 299 -28.19 -12.50 -7.47
N MET A 300 -29.17 -11.81 -6.88
CA MET A 300 -29.48 -11.94 -5.45
C MET A 300 -29.99 -13.33 -5.10
N ALA A 301 -30.82 -13.95 -5.95
CA ALA A 301 -31.30 -15.31 -5.75
C ALA A 301 -30.16 -16.34 -5.77
N GLU A 302 -29.18 -16.18 -6.66
CA GLU A 302 -27.98 -17.03 -6.72
C GLU A 302 -27.13 -16.90 -5.44
N ILE A 303 -26.91 -15.67 -4.94
CA ILE A 303 -26.19 -15.44 -3.66
C ILE A 303 -26.93 -16.13 -2.51
N GLU A 304 -28.25 -15.97 -2.44
CA GLU A 304 -29.05 -16.59 -1.38
C GLU A 304 -28.94 -18.13 -1.45
N ALA A 305 -29.05 -18.71 -2.64
CA ALA A 305 -28.90 -20.16 -2.84
C ALA A 305 -27.49 -20.64 -2.47
N GLN A 306 -26.44 -19.87 -2.78
CA GLN A 306 -25.07 -20.17 -2.38
C GLN A 306 -24.90 -20.14 -0.86
N VAL A 307 -25.38 -19.10 -0.19
CA VAL A 307 -25.35 -18.99 1.27
C VAL A 307 -26.06 -20.15 1.93
N ARG A 308 -27.28 -20.52 1.46
CA ARG A 308 -28.02 -21.66 1.97
C ARG A 308 -27.24 -22.99 1.83
N ARG A 309 -26.58 -23.20 0.69
CA ARG A 309 -25.71 -24.38 0.48
C ARG A 309 -24.55 -24.40 1.45
N LEU A 310 -23.82 -23.27 1.60
CA LEU A 310 -22.68 -23.16 2.49
C LEU A 310 -23.08 -23.43 3.95
N VAL A 311 -24.15 -22.80 4.44
CA VAL A 311 -24.66 -23.02 5.79
C VAL A 311 -25.03 -24.48 6.03
N LYS A 312 -25.69 -25.13 5.05
CA LYS A 312 -26.04 -26.54 5.16
C LYS A 312 -24.81 -27.45 5.15
N THR A 313 -23.84 -27.20 4.28
CA THR A 313 -22.64 -28.03 4.13
C THR A 313 -21.70 -27.89 5.31
N TYR A 314 -21.56 -26.67 5.83
CA TYR A 314 -20.63 -26.35 6.92
C TYR A 314 -21.34 -26.17 8.29
N SER A 315 -22.54 -26.75 8.44
CA SER A 315 -23.26 -26.80 9.73
C SER A 315 -22.48 -27.54 10.81
N CYS A 316 -21.59 -28.45 10.41
CA CYS A 316 -20.70 -29.19 11.29
C CYS A 316 -19.30 -29.24 10.67
N ILE A 317 -18.26 -29.23 11.53
CA ILE A 317 -16.90 -29.48 11.10
C ILE A 317 -16.77 -30.97 10.75
N SER A 318 -16.16 -31.28 9.60
CA SER A 318 -15.92 -32.65 9.18
C SER A 318 -15.08 -33.43 10.21
N ALA A 319 -15.32 -34.72 10.37
CA ALA A 319 -14.72 -35.54 11.42
C ALA A 319 -13.18 -35.52 11.40
N ASP A 320 -12.57 -35.47 10.20
CA ASP A 320 -11.14 -35.39 10.00
C ASP A 320 -10.52 -34.06 10.47
N LYS A 321 -11.34 -32.99 10.55
CA LYS A 321 -10.90 -31.63 10.96
C LYS A 321 -11.31 -31.24 12.38
N GLN A 322 -12.09 -32.06 13.08
CA GLN A 322 -12.55 -31.75 14.44
C GLN A 322 -11.40 -31.53 15.43
N ASN A 323 -10.29 -32.25 15.25
CA ASN A 323 -9.13 -32.12 16.13
C ASN A 323 -8.42 -30.77 16.05
N LEU A 324 -8.63 -30.00 14.96
CA LEU A 324 -8.03 -28.67 14.80
C LEU A 324 -8.49 -27.67 15.88
N PHE A 325 -9.74 -27.83 16.38
CA PHE A 325 -10.36 -26.93 17.33
C PHE A 325 -10.41 -27.48 18.76
N GLN A 326 -9.77 -28.63 19.01
CA GLN A 326 -9.62 -29.13 20.36
C GLN A 326 -8.65 -28.24 21.13
N SER A 327 -9.10 -27.64 22.22
CA SER A 327 -8.22 -26.96 23.16
C SER A 327 -7.28 -28.00 23.77
N GLU A 328 -5.98 -27.75 23.79
CA GLU A 328 -5.04 -28.52 24.60
C GLU A 328 -5.49 -28.38 26.06
N ARG A 329 -6.17 -29.40 26.58
CA ARG A 329 -6.51 -29.44 28.00
C ARG A 329 -5.20 -29.56 28.76
N VAL A 330 -4.77 -28.49 29.40
CA VAL A 330 -3.70 -28.54 30.39
C VAL A 330 -4.21 -29.37 31.54
N ILE A 331 -3.71 -30.59 31.64
CA ILE A 331 -4.01 -31.46 32.81
C ILE A 331 -3.22 -30.90 33.98
N ILE A 332 -3.87 -30.12 34.83
CA ILE A 332 -3.26 -29.47 35.99
C ILE A 332 -2.96 -30.51 37.10
N GLY A 333 -3.52 -31.72 37.02
CA GLY A 333 -3.33 -32.84 37.96
C GLY A 333 -4.53 -33.77 38.02
N LYS A 334 -4.37 -34.93 38.68
CA LYS A 334 -5.49 -35.77 39.01
C LYS A 334 -6.28 -35.16 40.18
N CYS A 335 -7.60 -35.16 40.07
CA CYS A 335 -8.46 -34.77 41.19
C CYS A 335 -8.09 -35.61 42.43
N PRO A 336 -7.84 -35.04 43.60
CA PRO A 336 -7.47 -35.79 44.82
C PRO A 336 -8.65 -36.52 45.44
N ARG A 337 -9.67 -36.91 44.72
CA ARG A 337 -10.78 -37.77 45.19
C ARG A 337 -10.63 -39.19 44.67
#